data_d62ffe4ffcba46c9b1579b5342f62182
#
_entry.id   d62ffe4ffcba46c9b1579b5342f62182
#
_cell.length_a   1.000
_cell.length_b   1.000
_cell.length_c   1.000
_cell.angle_alpha   90.00
_cell.angle_beta   90.00
_cell.angle_gamma   90.00
#
_symmetry.space_group_name_H-M   'P 1'
#
loop_
_entity.id
_entity.type
_entity.pdbx_description
1 polymer ?
#
loop_
_entity_poly.entity_id
_entity_poly.type
_entity_poly.pdbx_seq_one_letter_code
_entity_poly.pdbx_strand_id
1 'polypeptide(L)'
;MDQILEKLKNKQDLTFEESKTAFEILMTGKASDDEIFNFLTLLSEKGEVSDEIAGGVFVLREKSKRVNVSDCIDTCGTGGDGMNTLNISTASALLLSSMGVKIAKHGNKAVSSKCGSGDVLEALNIKINLEPNEIESQINKNNFGFMFAPNYHSAMKFVGPTRKKIGKRTIFNMIGPLSSPALVKRQVVGVFDKKSLSEDLEITAETKDGLIMGVRHKKYHVHGVQFHPESIKTKLGIKILKNFIRI
;
A
#
# COMPACT_ATOMS: atom_id res chain seq x y z
N MET A 1 -24.99 -2.92 7.36
CA MET A 1 -24.14 -1.73 7.50
C MET A 1 -24.47 -0.93 8.77
N ASP A 2 -25.74 -0.79 9.14
CA ASP A 2 -26.21 0.08 10.23
C ASP A 2 -25.50 -0.15 11.58
N GLN A 3 -25.39 -1.38 12.04
CA GLN A 3 -24.69 -1.70 13.30
C GLN A 3 -23.20 -1.27 13.28
N ILE A 4 -22.54 -1.42 12.13
CA ILE A 4 -21.14 -1.02 11.96
C ILE A 4 -21.02 0.50 12.02
N LEU A 5 -21.91 1.22 11.32
CA LEU A 5 -21.94 2.68 11.35
C LEU A 5 -22.26 3.23 12.75
N GLU A 6 -23.14 2.56 13.49
CA GLU A 6 -23.48 2.95 14.87
C GLU A 6 -22.28 2.79 15.80
N LYS A 7 -21.52 1.69 15.72
CA LYS A 7 -20.26 1.51 16.45
C LYS A 7 -19.27 2.63 16.15
N LEU A 8 -19.06 2.95 14.87
CA LEU A 8 -18.12 4.00 14.47
C LEU A 8 -18.55 5.39 14.95
N LYS A 9 -19.85 5.71 14.94
CA LYS A 9 -20.38 6.95 15.52
C LYS A 9 -20.07 7.07 17.01
N ASN A 10 -20.10 5.95 17.73
CA ASN A 10 -19.73 5.87 19.14
C ASN A 10 -18.22 5.74 19.36
N LYS A 11 -17.39 5.95 18.32
CA LYS A 11 -15.93 5.81 18.34
C LYS A 11 -15.42 4.46 18.84
N GLN A 12 -16.20 3.40 18.64
CA GLN A 12 -15.82 2.04 18.97
C GLN A 12 -15.05 1.41 17.82
N ASP A 13 -14.04 0.61 18.17
CA ASP A 13 -13.25 -0.13 17.20
C ASP A 13 -14.06 -1.30 16.62
N LEU A 14 -13.82 -1.56 15.33
CA LEU A 14 -14.35 -2.75 14.69
C LEU A 14 -13.37 -3.92 14.88
N THR A 15 -13.92 -5.09 15.11
CA THR A 15 -13.16 -6.33 15.04
C THR A 15 -12.77 -6.63 13.59
N PHE A 16 -11.81 -7.54 13.39
CA PHE A 16 -11.44 -8.03 12.06
C PHE A 16 -12.65 -8.50 11.23
N GLU A 17 -13.54 -9.31 11.81
CA GLU A 17 -14.72 -9.85 11.11
C GLU A 17 -15.76 -8.76 10.77
N GLU A 18 -15.95 -7.78 11.63
CA GLU A 18 -16.83 -6.63 11.35
C GLU A 18 -16.26 -5.76 10.23
N SER A 19 -14.97 -5.47 10.27
CA SER A 19 -14.28 -4.75 9.20
C SER A 19 -14.36 -5.52 7.89
N LYS A 20 -14.02 -6.80 7.88
CA LYS A 20 -14.14 -7.67 6.72
C LYS A 20 -15.55 -7.61 6.12
N THR A 21 -16.59 -7.76 6.97
CA THR A 21 -17.99 -7.68 6.53
C THR A 21 -18.31 -6.32 5.90
N ALA A 22 -17.88 -5.22 6.52
CA ALA A 22 -18.06 -3.88 5.96
C ALA A 22 -17.41 -3.76 4.57
N PHE A 23 -16.15 -4.17 4.44
CA PHE A 23 -15.44 -4.12 3.17
C PHE A 23 -16.05 -5.03 2.11
N GLU A 24 -16.59 -6.20 2.47
CA GLU A 24 -17.33 -7.04 1.54
C GLU A 24 -18.57 -6.33 0.98
N ILE A 25 -19.32 -5.64 1.82
CA ILE A 25 -20.50 -4.85 1.40
C ILE A 25 -20.06 -3.72 0.45
N LEU A 26 -19.04 -2.96 0.83
CA LEU A 26 -18.48 -1.86 0.01
C LEU A 26 -17.97 -2.36 -1.35
N MET A 27 -17.19 -3.45 -1.36
CA MET A 27 -16.53 -3.97 -2.56
C MET A 27 -17.45 -4.79 -3.47
N THR A 28 -18.70 -5.03 -3.08
CA THR A 28 -19.72 -5.70 -3.92
C THR A 28 -20.75 -4.72 -4.49
N GLY A 29 -20.64 -3.43 -4.15
CA GLY A 29 -21.59 -2.40 -4.58
C GLY A 29 -22.96 -2.50 -3.92
N LYS A 30 -23.04 -3.14 -2.76
CA LYS A 30 -24.27 -3.26 -1.96
C LYS A 30 -24.49 -2.07 -1.03
N ALA A 31 -23.46 -1.28 -0.79
CA ALA A 31 -23.55 -0.05 0.01
C ALA A 31 -24.00 1.13 -0.86
N SER A 32 -24.84 1.97 -0.31
CA SER A 32 -25.17 3.28 -0.88
C SER A 32 -23.99 4.25 -0.78
N ASP A 33 -24.01 5.31 -1.59
CA ASP A 33 -22.98 6.36 -1.52
C ASP A 33 -22.88 7.00 -0.13
N ASP A 34 -24.03 7.17 0.55
CA ASP A 34 -24.07 7.73 1.90
C ASP A 34 -23.48 6.78 2.95
N GLU A 35 -23.73 5.47 2.83
CA GLU A 35 -23.10 4.48 3.71
C GLU A 35 -21.59 4.43 3.50
N ILE A 36 -21.11 4.48 2.25
CA ILE A 36 -19.69 4.54 1.92
C ILE A 36 -19.05 5.81 2.52
N PHE A 37 -19.71 6.97 2.31
CA PHE A 37 -19.24 8.25 2.82
C PHE A 37 -19.12 8.23 4.34
N ASN A 38 -20.19 7.82 5.03
CA ASN A 38 -20.23 7.75 6.49
C ASN A 38 -19.19 6.77 7.04
N PHE A 39 -19.09 5.57 6.45
CA PHE A 39 -18.11 4.57 6.89
C PHE A 39 -16.68 5.12 6.81
N LEU A 40 -16.29 5.68 5.67
CA LEU A 40 -14.93 6.18 5.45
C LEU A 40 -14.61 7.40 6.33
N THR A 41 -15.59 8.29 6.52
CA THR A 41 -15.41 9.51 7.31
C THR A 41 -15.31 9.18 8.80
N LEU A 42 -16.25 8.41 9.33
CA LEU A 42 -16.30 8.04 10.74
C LEU A 42 -15.06 7.21 11.15
N LEU A 43 -14.63 6.29 10.27
CA LEU A 43 -13.43 5.50 10.50
C LEU A 43 -12.17 6.36 10.57
N SER A 44 -12.05 7.32 9.64
CA SER A 44 -10.94 8.28 9.63
C SER A 44 -10.95 9.24 10.81
N GLU A 45 -12.14 9.69 11.27
CA GLU A 45 -12.30 10.56 12.44
C GLU A 45 -11.99 9.86 13.76
N LYS A 46 -12.34 8.57 13.85
CA LYS A 46 -11.98 7.74 15.00
C LYS A 46 -10.47 7.44 15.03
N GLY A 47 -9.88 7.26 13.88
CA GLY A 47 -8.55 6.69 13.68
C GLY A 47 -8.61 5.17 13.53
N GLU A 48 -8.02 4.68 12.45
CA GLU A 48 -8.01 3.26 12.09
C GLU A 48 -7.14 2.44 13.04
N VAL A 49 -7.61 1.24 13.42
CA VAL A 49 -6.85 0.26 14.20
C VAL A 49 -6.44 -0.94 13.34
N SER A 50 -5.53 -1.78 13.85
CA SER A 50 -4.94 -2.90 13.10
C SER A 50 -5.98 -3.89 12.56
N ASP A 51 -6.99 -4.23 13.34
CA ASP A 51 -8.06 -5.17 12.93
C ASP A 51 -8.89 -4.62 11.77
N GLU A 52 -9.17 -3.32 11.78
CA GLU A 52 -9.89 -2.63 10.71
C GLU A 52 -9.08 -2.61 9.40
N ILE A 53 -7.79 -2.34 9.51
CA ILE A 53 -6.86 -2.39 8.39
C ILE A 53 -6.75 -3.82 7.85
N ALA A 54 -6.58 -4.80 8.72
CA ALA A 54 -6.43 -6.21 8.34
C ALA A 54 -7.68 -6.75 7.62
N GLY A 55 -8.88 -6.43 8.12
CA GLY A 55 -10.14 -6.81 7.47
C GLY A 55 -10.27 -6.23 6.06
N GLY A 56 -9.93 -4.95 5.89
CA GLY A 56 -9.91 -4.29 4.57
C GLY A 56 -8.88 -4.89 3.61
N VAL A 57 -7.66 -5.15 4.07
CA VAL A 57 -6.60 -5.80 3.28
C VAL A 57 -7.03 -7.19 2.84
N PHE A 58 -7.63 -7.97 3.74
CA PHE A 58 -8.10 -9.32 3.44
C PHE A 58 -9.06 -9.30 2.25
N VAL A 59 -10.10 -8.46 2.31
CA VAL A 59 -11.11 -8.37 1.24
C VAL A 59 -10.52 -7.86 -0.08
N LEU A 60 -9.66 -6.84 -0.03
CA LEU A 60 -9.03 -6.33 -1.25
C LEU A 60 -8.15 -7.38 -1.92
N ARG A 61 -7.38 -8.13 -1.14
CA ARG A 61 -6.54 -9.24 -1.65
C ARG A 61 -7.40 -10.35 -2.25
N GLU A 62 -8.49 -10.73 -1.58
CA GLU A 62 -9.39 -11.78 -2.06
C GLU A 62 -10.04 -11.42 -3.40
N LYS A 63 -10.44 -10.16 -3.56
CA LYS A 63 -11.12 -9.67 -4.78
C LYS A 63 -10.16 -9.19 -5.88
N SER A 64 -8.85 -9.22 -5.64
CA SER A 64 -7.87 -8.79 -6.65
C SER A 64 -7.67 -9.84 -7.74
N LYS A 65 -7.38 -9.37 -8.98
CA LYS A 65 -6.83 -10.26 -10.01
C LYS A 65 -5.44 -10.71 -9.58
N ARG A 66 -5.20 -12.01 -9.46
CA ARG A 66 -3.94 -12.57 -9.00
C ARG A 66 -2.84 -12.49 -10.04
N VAL A 67 -1.62 -12.26 -9.58
CA VAL A 67 -0.37 -12.38 -10.33
C VAL A 67 0.47 -13.47 -9.66
N ASN A 68 0.74 -14.56 -10.38
CA ASN A 68 1.41 -15.73 -9.83
C ASN A 68 2.92 -15.64 -10.07
N VAL A 69 3.61 -15.06 -9.12
CA VAL A 69 5.08 -14.91 -9.12
C VAL A 69 5.65 -15.30 -7.78
N SER A 70 6.88 -15.80 -7.79
CA SER A 70 7.63 -16.17 -6.59
C SER A 70 8.85 -15.29 -6.41
N ASP A 71 9.33 -15.20 -5.15
CA ASP A 71 10.54 -14.46 -4.80
C ASP A 71 10.59 -12.99 -5.19
N CYS A 72 9.42 -12.36 -5.27
CA CYS A 72 9.32 -10.95 -5.60
C CYS A 72 9.31 -10.06 -4.35
N ILE A 73 9.75 -8.84 -4.55
CA ILE A 73 9.68 -7.74 -3.58
C ILE A 73 8.74 -6.68 -4.13
N ASP A 74 7.94 -6.05 -3.25
CA ASP A 74 7.20 -4.82 -3.57
C ASP A 74 7.78 -3.64 -2.77
N THR A 75 7.75 -2.46 -3.39
CA THR A 75 8.16 -1.19 -2.79
C THR A 75 7.01 -0.20 -2.89
N CYS A 76 5.98 -0.37 -2.11
CA CYS A 76 4.80 0.49 -2.15
C CYS A 76 4.66 1.26 -0.84
N GLY A 77 4.64 2.58 -0.89
CA GLY A 77 4.39 3.42 0.28
C GLY A 77 2.93 3.85 0.38
N THR A 78 2.51 4.27 1.56
CA THR A 78 1.14 4.78 1.81
C THR A 78 0.86 6.09 1.06
N GLY A 79 1.89 6.81 0.63
CA GLY A 79 1.76 8.11 -0.02
C GLY A 79 1.10 9.17 0.88
N GLY A 80 0.80 10.32 0.31
CA GLY A 80 -0.01 11.33 1.00
C GLY A 80 0.73 12.13 2.08
N ASP A 81 2.07 12.13 2.08
CA ASP A 81 2.90 12.91 2.99
C ASP A 81 2.94 14.43 2.68
N GLY A 82 2.36 14.82 1.53
CA GLY A 82 2.32 16.22 1.10
C GLY A 82 3.67 16.83 0.69
N MET A 83 4.75 16.06 0.75
CA MET A 83 6.13 16.58 0.57
C MET A 83 6.52 16.84 -0.90
N ASN A 84 5.70 16.39 -1.87
CA ASN A 84 5.95 16.54 -3.32
C ASN A 84 7.36 16.11 -3.74
N THR A 85 7.88 15.05 -3.13
CA THR A 85 9.21 14.50 -3.41
C THR A 85 9.19 13.63 -4.68
N LEU A 86 10.36 13.15 -5.09
CA LEU A 86 10.50 12.15 -6.16
C LEU A 86 9.75 10.86 -5.81
N ASN A 87 9.32 10.13 -6.85
CA ASN A 87 8.73 8.79 -6.70
C ASN A 87 9.79 7.76 -6.30
N ILE A 88 10.26 7.84 -5.05
CA ILE A 88 11.38 7.08 -4.52
C ILE A 88 11.11 5.59 -4.58
N SER A 89 9.92 5.17 -4.21
CA SER A 89 9.54 3.75 -4.28
C SER A 89 9.62 3.20 -5.71
N THR A 90 9.35 4.02 -6.73
CA THR A 90 9.47 3.63 -8.14
C THR A 90 10.93 3.60 -8.59
N ALA A 91 11.71 4.62 -8.22
CA ALA A 91 13.14 4.67 -8.51
C ALA A 91 13.88 3.49 -7.86
N SER A 92 13.60 3.19 -6.59
CA SER A 92 14.16 2.03 -5.88
C SER A 92 13.77 0.71 -6.54
N ALA A 93 12.52 0.57 -6.99
CA ALA A 93 12.07 -0.62 -7.70
C ALA A 93 12.84 -0.86 -9.00
N LEU A 94 13.04 0.19 -9.81
CA LEU A 94 13.80 0.10 -11.06
C LEU A 94 15.29 -0.21 -10.81
N LEU A 95 15.88 0.43 -9.79
CA LEU A 95 17.26 0.17 -9.39
C LEU A 95 17.45 -1.29 -8.93
N LEU A 96 16.59 -1.78 -8.05
CA LEU A 96 16.65 -3.17 -7.57
C LEU A 96 16.47 -4.18 -8.71
N SER A 97 15.55 -3.88 -9.64
CA SER A 97 15.34 -4.70 -10.82
C SER A 97 16.60 -4.78 -11.69
N SER A 98 17.30 -3.67 -11.90
CA SER A 98 18.57 -3.64 -12.65
C SER A 98 19.70 -4.43 -11.96
N MET A 99 19.56 -4.66 -10.66
CA MET A 99 20.49 -5.50 -9.86
C MET A 99 20.09 -6.98 -9.86
N GLY A 100 19.10 -7.39 -10.64
CA GLY A 100 18.63 -8.77 -10.74
C GLY A 100 17.57 -9.18 -9.71
N VAL A 101 17.05 -8.24 -8.92
CA VAL A 101 15.99 -8.53 -7.93
C VAL A 101 14.63 -8.50 -8.62
N LYS A 102 13.84 -9.55 -8.45
CA LYS A 102 12.48 -9.61 -8.99
C LYS A 102 11.55 -8.66 -8.25
N ILE A 103 10.98 -7.70 -8.96
CA ILE A 103 10.08 -6.68 -8.45
C ILE A 103 8.67 -6.87 -8.99
N ALA A 104 7.72 -7.07 -8.10
CA ALA A 104 6.28 -7.05 -8.38
C ALA A 104 5.69 -5.80 -7.74
N LYS A 105 5.88 -4.65 -8.40
CA LYS A 105 5.49 -3.35 -7.85
C LYS A 105 4.00 -3.11 -8.02
N HIS A 106 3.31 -2.89 -6.90
CA HIS A 106 1.94 -2.40 -6.88
C HIS A 106 1.91 -0.86 -6.78
N GLY A 107 1.02 -0.21 -7.52
CA GLY A 107 0.95 1.24 -7.48
C GLY A 107 -0.17 1.84 -8.32
N ASN A 108 -0.28 3.18 -8.29
CA ASN A 108 -1.31 3.93 -8.99
C ASN A 108 -0.71 5.17 -9.65
N LYS A 109 -1.52 5.87 -10.46
CA LYS A 109 -1.27 7.25 -10.88
C LYS A 109 -1.56 8.21 -9.71
N ALA A 110 -1.10 9.44 -9.85
CA ALA A 110 -1.35 10.48 -8.86
C ALA A 110 -2.86 10.72 -8.67
N VAL A 111 -3.29 10.82 -7.41
CA VAL A 111 -4.67 11.22 -7.05
C VAL A 111 -4.65 12.59 -6.38
N SER A 112 -3.70 12.82 -5.48
CA SER A 112 -3.55 14.07 -4.73
C SER A 112 -2.15 14.70 -4.85
N SER A 113 -1.16 13.96 -5.34
CA SER A 113 0.20 14.43 -5.62
C SER A 113 0.37 14.87 -7.07
N LYS A 114 1.49 15.51 -7.39
CA LYS A 114 1.78 15.97 -8.77
C LYS A 114 2.11 14.81 -9.73
N CYS A 115 2.60 13.68 -9.20
CA CYS A 115 3.07 12.57 -10.01
C CYS A 115 3.03 11.27 -9.19
N GLY A 116 2.35 10.24 -9.69
CA GLY A 116 2.31 8.90 -9.10
C GLY A 116 3.26 7.92 -9.78
N SER A 117 3.34 6.70 -9.27
CA SER A 117 4.20 5.65 -9.84
C SER A 117 3.86 5.35 -11.30
N GLY A 118 2.56 5.27 -11.63
CA GLY A 118 2.11 5.03 -13.00
C GLY A 118 2.49 6.14 -13.96
N ASP A 119 2.43 7.40 -13.51
CA ASP A 119 2.78 8.56 -14.34
C ASP A 119 4.27 8.54 -14.71
N VAL A 120 5.15 8.22 -13.75
CA VAL A 120 6.60 8.08 -14.00
C VAL A 120 6.87 6.96 -14.99
N LEU A 121 6.25 5.81 -14.82
CA LEU A 121 6.49 4.66 -15.69
C LEU A 121 6.01 4.91 -17.11
N GLU A 122 4.86 5.55 -17.30
CA GLU A 122 4.39 5.96 -18.63
C GLU A 122 5.34 6.99 -19.30
N ALA A 123 5.83 7.97 -18.52
CA ALA A 123 6.81 8.93 -19.01
C ALA A 123 8.14 8.28 -19.45
N LEU A 124 8.47 7.12 -18.84
CA LEU A 124 9.60 6.27 -19.26
C LEU A 124 9.24 5.26 -20.37
N ASN A 125 8.07 5.39 -21.00
CA ASN A 125 7.54 4.47 -22.01
C ASN A 125 7.37 3.02 -21.53
N ILE A 126 7.18 2.82 -20.22
CA ILE A 126 6.89 1.50 -19.64
C ILE A 126 5.38 1.30 -19.65
N LYS A 127 4.93 0.21 -20.28
CA LYS A 127 3.51 -0.17 -20.28
C LYS A 127 3.02 -0.46 -18.86
N ILE A 128 1.94 0.22 -18.44
CA ILE A 128 1.31 0.00 -17.12
C ILE A 128 -0.01 -0.77 -17.20
N ASN A 129 -0.66 -0.78 -18.36
CA ASN A 129 -1.92 -1.50 -18.59
C ASN A 129 -1.62 -2.91 -19.12
N LEU A 130 -1.33 -3.82 -18.21
CA LEU A 130 -0.97 -5.20 -18.51
C LEU A 130 -1.88 -6.17 -17.74
N GLU A 131 -2.18 -7.30 -18.35
CA GLU A 131 -2.88 -8.39 -17.69
C GLU A 131 -1.90 -9.24 -16.84
N PRO A 132 -2.40 -10.07 -15.89
CA PRO A 132 -1.56 -10.83 -14.97
C PRO A 132 -0.45 -11.65 -15.63
N ASN A 133 -0.75 -12.37 -16.70
CA ASN A 133 0.20 -13.19 -17.46
C ASN A 133 1.31 -12.38 -18.13
N GLU A 134 1.00 -11.16 -18.58
CA GLU A 134 1.99 -10.24 -19.14
C GLU A 134 2.95 -9.74 -18.06
N ILE A 135 2.42 -9.42 -16.86
CA ILE A 135 3.24 -9.03 -15.68
C ILE A 135 4.15 -10.19 -15.26
N GLU A 136 3.63 -11.41 -15.17
CA GLU A 136 4.39 -12.60 -14.84
C GLU A 136 5.56 -12.80 -15.83
N SER A 137 5.26 -12.65 -17.13
CA SER A 137 6.27 -12.71 -18.20
C SER A 137 7.33 -11.61 -18.05
N GLN A 138 6.92 -10.37 -17.78
CA GLN A 138 7.84 -9.25 -17.61
C GLN A 138 8.76 -9.43 -16.39
N ILE A 139 8.20 -9.85 -15.24
CA ILE A 139 9.01 -10.12 -14.04
C ILE A 139 10.05 -11.20 -14.32
N ASN A 140 9.66 -12.27 -15.02
CA ASN A 140 10.58 -13.36 -15.31
C ASN A 140 11.67 -12.98 -16.33
N LYS A 141 11.38 -12.08 -17.27
CA LYS A 141 12.34 -11.65 -18.31
C LYS A 141 13.22 -10.49 -17.87
N ASN A 142 12.62 -9.51 -17.18
CA ASN A 142 13.23 -8.20 -16.93
C ASN A 142 13.36 -7.88 -15.44
N ASN A 143 13.00 -8.80 -14.55
CA ASN A 143 12.95 -8.61 -13.10
C ASN A 143 12.02 -7.48 -12.64
N PHE A 144 11.14 -6.96 -13.49
CA PHE A 144 10.24 -5.86 -13.15
C PHE A 144 8.85 -6.06 -13.75
N GLY A 145 7.83 -5.91 -12.93
CA GLY A 145 6.43 -5.82 -13.34
C GLY A 145 5.68 -4.80 -12.51
N PHE A 146 4.85 -3.99 -13.16
CA PHE A 146 4.04 -2.97 -12.51
C PHE A 146 2.56 -3.35 -12.55
N MET A 147 1.99 -3.62 -11.39
CA MET A 147 0.57 -3.91 -11.21
C MET A 147 -0.19 -2.60 -10.98
N PHE A 148 -0.78 -2.07 -12.02
CA PHE A 148 -1.56 -0.84 -11.96
C PHE A 148 -2.88 -1.08 -11.21
N ALA A 149 -3.04 -0.50 -10.04
CA ALA A 149 -4.12 -0.80 -9.09
C ALA A 149 -5.54 -0.84 -9.70
N PRO A 150 -5.95 0.08 -10.60
CA PRO A 150 -7.28 0.02 -11.23
C PRO A 150 -7.54 -1.27 -12.03
N ASN A 151 -6.51 -1.86 -12.64
CA ASN A 151 -6.65 -3.08 -13.44
C ASN A 151 -6.80 -4.33 -12.57
N TYR A 152 -6.28 -4.29 -11.35
CA TYR A 152 -6.22 -5.45 -10.44
C TYR A 152 -7.28 -5.41 -9.33
N HIS A 153 -7.77 -4.23 -8.99
CA HIS A 153 -8.79 -4.02 -7.95
C HIS A 153 -10.07 -3.42 -8.55
N SER A 154 -10.72 -4.15 -9.44
CA SER A 154 -11.93 -3.70 -10.14
C SER A 154 -13.08 -3.31 -9.18
N ALA A 155 -13.12 -3.90 -7.98
CA ALA A 155 -14.09 -3.57 -6.93
C ALA A 155 -13.95 -2.13 -6.41
N MET A 156 -12.79 -1.49 -6.60
CA MET A 156 -12.58 -0.08 -6.22
C MET A 156 -13.49 0.91 -6.98
N LYS A 157 -14.07 0.49 -8.10
CA LYS A 157 -15.06 1.30 -8.85
C LYS A 157 -16.27 1.71 -8.00
N PHE A 158 -16.66 0.88 -7.03
CA PHE A 158 -17.81 1.14 -6.17
C PHE A 158 -17.55 2.24 -5.14
N VAL A 159 -16.32 2.39 -4.69
CA VAL A 159 -15.94 3.38 -3.65
C VAL A 159 -15.19 4.59 -4.21
N GLY A 160 -14.67 4.49 -5.43
CA GLY A 160 -13.86 5.52 -6.08
C GLY A 160 -14.53 6.89 -6.15
N PRO A 161 -15.78 6.99 -6.63
CA PRO A 161 -16.52 8.27 -6.71
C PRO A 161 -16.67 8.94 -5.35
N THR A 162 -17.07 8.19 -4.33
CA THR A 162 -17.25 8.70 -2.96
C THR A 162 -15.92 9.13 -2.34
N ARG A 163 -14.83 8.36 -2.54
CA ARG A 163 -13.49 8.79 -2.11
C ARG A 163 -13.05 10.09 -2.75
N LYS A 164 -13.32 10.27 -4.03
CA LYS A 164 -13.02 11.52 -4.74
C LYS A 164 -13.83 12.70 -4.15
N LYS A 165 -15.09 12.47 -3.80
CA LYS A 165 -15.97 13.46 -3.15
C LYS A 165 -15.46 13.83 -1.75
N ILE A 166 -14.95 12.88 -0.97
CA ILE A 166 -14.35 13.11 0.36
C ILE A 166 -13.10 14.00 0.23
N GLY A 167 -12.28 13.81 -0.81
CA GLY A 167 -11.11 14.64 -1.11
C GLY A 167 -9.99 14.60 -0.06
N LYS A 168 -10.09 13.72 0.94
CA LYS A 168 -9.14 13.53 2.03
C LYS A 168 -8.63 12.10 2.07
N ARG A 169 -7.59 11.88 2.89
CA ARG A 169 -7.10 10.53 3.21
C ARG A 169 -8.21 9.69 3.83
N THR A 170 -8.26 8.42 3.45
CA THR A 170 -9.14 7.40 4.01
C THR A 170 -8.33 6.13 4.27
N ILE A 171 -8.92 5.15 4.94
CA ILE A 171 -8.29 3.84 5.18
C ILE A 171 -7.71 3.20 3.90
N PHE A 172 -8.27 3.49 2.73
CA PHE A 172 -7.75 2.99 1.45
C PHE A 172 -6.31 3.43 1.13
N ASN A 173 -5.83 4.51 1.71
CA ASN A 173 -4.44 4.92 1.57
C ASN A 173 -3.49 4.01 2.37
N MET A 174 -3.99 3.38 3.42
CA MET A 174 -3.22 2.44 4.25
C MET A 174 -3.32 1.01 3.68
N ILE A 175 -4.53 0.55 3.34
CA ILE A 175 -4.73 -0.82 2.87
C ILE A 175 -4.25 -1.04 1.43
N GLY A 176 -4.21 0.00 0.59
CA GLY A 176 -3.74 -0.08 -0.80
C GLY A 176 -2.34 -0.71 -0.92
N PRO A 177 -1.31 -0.15 -0.27
CA PRO A 177 0.05 -0.72 -0.28
C PRO A 177 0.12 -2.17 0.21
N LEU A 178 -0.72 -2.53 1.17
CA LEU A 178 -0.76 -3.86 1.78
C LEU A 178 -1.54 -4.89 0.94
N SER A 179 -2.21 -4.45 -0.12
CA SER A 179 -3.09 -5.28 -0.94
C SER A 179 -2.47 -5.68 -2.28
N SER A 180 -1.16 -5.97 -2.30
CA SER A 180 -0.46 -6.39 -3.52
C SER A 180 -1.13 -7.62 -4.16
N PRO A 181 -1.48 -7.57 -5.47
CA PRO A 181 -2.06 -8.70 -6.20
C PRO A 181 -1.13 -9.92 -6.31
N ALA A 182 0.18 -9.70 -6.20
CA ALA A 182 1.19 -10.75 -6.22
C ALA A 182 1.39 -11.43 -4.86
N LEU A 183 0.72 -10.98 -3.79
CA LEU A 183 0.87 -11.49 -2.42
C LEU A 183 2.33 -11.65 -2.00
N VAL A 184 3.16 -10.68 -2.33
CA VAL A 184 4.58 -10.71 -2.00
C VAL A 184 4.79 -10.95 -0.50
N LYS A 185 5.80 -11.76 -0.18
CA LYS A 185 6.19 -12.06 1.21
C LYS A 185 7.20 -11.04 1.76
N ARG A 186 7.83 -10.27 0.87
CA ARG A 186 8.82 -9.24 1.20
C ARG A 186 8.36 -7.91 0.63
N GLN A 187 8.22 -6.91 1.49
CA GLN A 187 7.73 -5.60 1.08
C GLN A 187 8.44 -4.50 1.87
N VAL A 188 8.77 -3.41 1.21
CA VAL A 188 9.17 -2.15 1.84
C VAL A 188 7.97 -1.22 1.79
N VAL A 189 7.43 -0.87 2.95
CA VAL A 189 6.29 0.05 3.07
C VAL A 189 6.75 1.31 3.77
N GLY A 190 6.66 2.45 3.10
CA GLY A 190 6.86 3.76 3.70
C GLY A 190 5.62 4.16 4.51
N VAL A 191 5.82 4.44 5.81
CA VAL A 191 4.78 4.96 6.72
C VAL A 191 5.24 6.28 7.32
N PHE A 192 4.34 7.21 7.54
CA PHE A 192 4.66 8.55 8.08
C PHE A 192 4.04 8.84 9.44
N ASP A 193 3.15 7.96 9.96
CA ASP A 193 2.46 8.15 11.23
C ASP A 193 2.73 7.02 12.23
N LYS A 194 3.11 7.38 13.47
CA LYS A 194 3.33 6.45 14.59
C LYS A 194 2.09 5.61 14.93
N LYS A 195 0.90 6.18 14.80
CA LYS A 195 -0.38 5.50 15.07
C LYS A 195 -0.64 4.30 14.16
N SER A 196 0.08 4.21 13.05
CA SER A 196 -0.03 3.09 12.09
C SER A 196 0.79 1.86 12.52
N LEU A 197 1.48 1.90 13.65
CA LEU A 197 2.28 0.79 14.15
C LEU A 197 1.43 -0.14 15.02
N SER A 198 1.26 -1.38 14.56
CA SER A 198 0.66 -2.44 15.36
C SER A 198 1.66 -3.01 16.38
N GLU A 199 1.17 -3.75 17.37
CA GLU A 199 2.02 -4.48 18.33
C GLU A 199 2.93 -5.52 17.67
N ASP A 200 2.60 -5.96 16.46
CA ASP A 200 3.41 -6.89 15.68
C ASP A 200 4.63 -6.22 15.00
N LEU A 201 4.73 -4.90 15.07
CA LEU A 201 5.86 -4.15 14.52
C LEU A 201 6.82 -3.75 15.64
N GLU A 202 8.10 -3.74 15.32
CA GLU A 202 9.15 -3.18 16.17
C GLU A 202 9.86 -2.03 15.46
N ILE A 203 10.26 -1.03 16.23
CA ILE A 203 11.02 0.12 15.73
C ILE A 203 12.47 -0.33 15.53
N THR A 204 13.00 -0.16 14.32
CA THR A 204 14.37 -0.54 13.95
C THR A 204 15.29 0.65 13.75
N ALA A 205 14.73 1.85 13.61
CA ALA A 205 15.48 3.09 13.53
C ALA A 205 14.63 4.26 14.05
N GLU A 206 15.27 5.20 14.74
CA GLU A 206 14.63 6.38 15.31
C GLU A 206 15.60 7.57 15.27
N THR A 207 15.10 8.80 15.12
CA THR A 207 15.89 10.02 15.27
C THR A 207 16.07 10.37 16.74
N LYS A 208 17.01 11.27 17.06
CA LYS A 208 17.24 11.70 18.45
C LYS A 208 16.04 12.37 19.12
N ASP A 209 15.16 12.95 18.35
CA ASP A 209 13.89 13.59 18.77
C ASP A 209 12.70 12.63 18.74
N GLY A 210 12.94 11.33 18.58
CA GLY A 210 11.94 10.28 18.71
C GLY A 210 11.05 10.09 17.47
N LEU A 211 11.47 10.53 16.27
CA LEU A 211 10.79 10.25 15.03
C LEU A 211 11.14 8.84 14.56
N ILE A 212 10.14 8.01 14.31
CA ILE A 212 10.34 6.66 13.80
C ILE A 212 10.85 6.73 12.36
N MET A 213 12.02 6.15 12.13
CA MET A 213 12.70 6.14 10.84
C MET A 213 12.77 4.74 10.22
N GLY A 214 12.47 3.71 10.99
CA GLY A 214 12.42 2.34 10.50
C GLY A 214 11.60 1.44 11.39
N VAL A 215 10.93 0.48 10.78
CA VAL A 215 10.13 -0.54 11.46
C VAL A 215 10.32 -1.89 10.78
N ARG A 216 10.11 -2.99 11.50
CA ARG A 216 9.97 -4.32 10.91
C ARG A 216 8.86 -5.11 11.59
N HIS A 217 8.28 -6.05 10.88
CA HIS A 217 7.36 -7.01 11.47
C HIS A 217 8.13 -8.07 12.25
N LYS A 218 7.63 -8.46 13.45
CA LYS A 218 8.30 -9.40 14.35
C LYS A 218 8.42 -10.83 13.77
N LYS A 219 7.48 -11.24 12.90
CA LYS A 219 7.42 -12.61 12.34
C LYS A 219 7.66 -12.69 10.85
N TYR A 220 7.32 -11.66 10.09
CA TYR A 220 7.37 -11.67 8.64
C TYR A 220 8.46 -10.72 8.12
N HIS A 221 9.00 -11.02 6.94
CA HIS A 221 9.99 -10.17 6.27
C HIS A 221 9.34 -8.91 5.67
N VAL A 222 8.70 -8.13 6.54
CA VAL A 222 8.08 -6.83 6.22
C VAL A 222 8.87 -5.75 6.93
N HIS A 223 9.46 -4.84 6.15
CA HIS A 223 10.29 -3.76 6.63
C HIS A 223 9.79 -2.43 6.08
N GLY A 224 9.79 -1.40 6.89
CA GLY A 224 9.46 -0.04 6.50
C GLY A 224 10.56 0.92 6.91
N VAL A 225 10.86 1.89 6.05
CA VAL A 225 11.78 2.98 6.35
C VAL A 225 11.20 4.31 5.91
N GLN A 226 11.44 5.37 6.70
CA GLN A 226 10.98 6.72 6.39
C GLN A 226 12.08 7.56 5.72
N PHE A 227 13.32 7.18 5.85
CA PHE A 227 14.44 7.79 5.16
C PHE A 227 14.68 7.15 3.78
N HIS A 228 15.51 7.79 2.99
CA HIS A 228 15.81 7.41 1.61
C HIS A 228 17.13 6.61 1.54
N PRO A 229 17.08 5.27 1.57
CA PRO A 229 18.30 4.47 1.53
C PRO A 229 19.05 4.59 0.20
N GLU A 230 18.37 4.95 -0.90
CA GLU A 230 18.96 5.18 -2.21
C GLU A 230 19.66 6.56 -2.35
N SER A 231 19.43 7.48 -1.41
CA SER A 231 20.00 8.82 -1.45
C SER A 231 21.51 8.82 -1.22
N ILE A 232 22.23 9.60 -2.01
CA ILE A 232 23.69 9.82 -1.84
C ILE A 232 24.05 10.38 -0.44
N LYS A 233 23.09 11.02 0.24
CA LYS A 233 23.25 11.54 1.60
C LYS A 233 23.09 10.46 2.67
N THR A 234 22.55 9.30 2.34
CA THR A 234 22.42 8.15 3.25
C THR A 234 23.66 7.28 3.16
N LYS A 235 24.68 7.57 3.97
CA LYS A 235 26.02 6.93 3.92
C LYS A 235 26.00 5.39 3.90
N LEU A 236 25.04 4.76 4.55
CA LEU A 236 24.89 3.29 4.62
C LEU A 236 23.72 2.77 3.78
N GLY A 237 23.10 3.60 2.96
CA GLY A 237 21.88 3.27 2.23
C GLY A 237 22.02 2.03 1.34
N ILE A 238 23.09 1.94 0.55
CA ILE A 238 23.38 0.77 -0.29
C ILE A 238 23.55 -0.51 0.55
N LYS A 239 24.17 -0.41 1.74
CA LYS A 239 24.33 -1.55 2.64
C LYS A 239 22.98 -2.02 3.19
N ILE A 240 22.09 -1.10 3.53
CA ILE A 240 20.71 -1.40 3.97
C ILE A 240 19.97 -2.14 2.86
N LEU A 241 19.97 -1.61 1.64
CA LEU A 241 19.33 -2.25 0.48
C LEU A 241 19.90 -3.65 0.21
N LYS A 242 21.23 -3.81 0.23
CA LYS A 242 21.87 -5.12 0.04
C LYS A 242 21.50 -6.12 1.14
N ASN A 243 21.42 -5.67 2.38
CA ASN A 243 21.01 -6.54 3.49
C ASN A 243 19.55 -6.98 3.33
N PHE A 244 18.65 -6.05 2.96
CA PHE A 244 17.24 -6.36 2.72
C PHE A 244 17.04 -7.42 1.61
N ILE A 245 17.83 -7.38 0.56
CA ILE A 245 17.76 -8.35 -0.54
C ILE A 245 18.18 -9.76 -0.08
N ARG A 246 19.05 -9.88 0.95
CA ARG A 246 19.61 -11.15 1.44
C ARG A 246 18.72 -11.84 2.49
N ILE A 247 17.70 -11.17 2.99
CA ILE A 247 16.73 -11.74 3.92
C ILE A 247 15.69 -12.58 3.16
#